data_868e2aff5acf4aad8815f96cef700300
#
_entry.id   868e2aff5acf4aad8815f96cef700300
#
_cell.length_a   1.000
_cell.length_b   1.000
_cell.length_c   1.000
_cell.angle_alpha   90.00
_cell.angle_beta   90.00
_cell.angle_gamma   90.00
#
_symmetry.space_group_name_H-M   'P 1'
#
loop_
_entity.id
_entity.type
_entity.pdbx_description
1 polymer ?
#
loop_
_entity_poly.entity_id
_entity_poly.type
_entity_poly.pdbx_seq_one_letter_code
_entity_poly.pdbx_strand_id
1 'polypeptide(L)'
;LFRSARGVSWLAAMQLVAPAYEEATGVHIRLQEAPSMGRSPEAIPNRLARRESVDIVLMEDAALSRLINQSEVQKHSRVELGKSFIAMAVRQGAVKPDIGTMKAFRSTLLDAQSLAYSDSSSGLYLAHLLFPRMKLAVQLKAKSKTVTGESVGAVVARGEAQLGFQQLSELMRVPGIVIVGLIPDSVQKMTLYSAGIISHSAHPSESAALVKYLASPHAHDAIERSGLIPVH
;
A
#
# COMPACT_ATOMS: atom_id res chain seq x y z
N LEU A 1 -2.18 25.50 -5.59
CA LEU A 1 -2.84 24.25 -5.23
C LEU A 1 -1.83 23.12 -5.33
N PHE A 2 -1.32 22.66 -4.22
CA PHE A 2 -0.33 21.59 -4.12
C PHE A 2 -0.98 20.22 -4.40
N ARG A 3 -0.39 19.40 -5.25
CA ARG A 3 -0.93 18.09 -5.65
C ARG A 3 -0.02 16.95 -5.20
N SER A 4 -0.52 16.06 -4.37
CA SER A 4 0.15 14.85 -3.92
C SER A 4 -0.51 13.62 -4.52
N ALA A 5 0.22 12.87 -5.37
CA ALA A 5 -0.16 11.52 -5.76
C ALA A 5 0.43 10.53 -4.74
N ARG A 6 -0.40 9.66 -4.20
CA ARG A 6 -0.02 8.75 -3.11
C ARG A 6 -0.49 7.34 -3.37
N GLY A 7 0.31 6.38 -2.93
CA GLY A 7 -0.11 4.99 -2.85
C GLY A 7 -1.33 4.82 -1.93
N VAL A 8 -2.15 3.82 -2.22
CA VAL A 8 -3.37 3.50 -1.46
C VAL A 8 -3.09 3.40 0.04
N SER A 9 -1.95 2.83 0.42
CA SER A 9 -1.49 2.68 1.81
C SER A 9 -1.33 4.00 2.58
N TRP A 10 -1.09 5.13 1.90
CA TRP A 10 -0.86 6.45 2.51
C TRP A 10 -2.11 7.32 2.61
N LEU A 11 -3.24 6.89 2.06
CA LEU A 11 -4.45 7.71 2.03
C LEU A 11 -4.92 8.08 3.45
N ALA A 12 -5.02 7.10 4.34
CA ALA A 12 -5.50 7.33 5.69
C ALA A 12 -4.56 8.26 6.48
N ALA A 13 -3.23 8.02 6.39
CA ALA A 13 -2.25 8.89 7.04
C ALA A 13 -2.38 10.34 6.56
N MET A 14 -2.45 10.55 5.25
CA MET A 14 -2.57 11.89 4.67
C MET A 14 -3.91 12.57 4.98
N GLN A 15 -5.00 11.82 5.10
CA GLN A 15 -6.29 12.38 5.53
C GLN A 15 -6.26 12.89 6.97
N LEU A 16 -5.42 12.30 7.82
CA LEU A 16 -5.22 12.75 9.20
C LEU A 16 -4.21 13.91 9.28
N VAL A 17 -3.16 13.88 8.47
CA VAL A 17 -2.08 14.88 8.49
C VAL A 17 -2.48 16.17 7.78
N ALA A 18 -3.12 16.09 6.61
CA ALA A 18 -3.34 17.25 5.75
C ALA A 18 -4.10 18.40 6.44
N PRO A 19 -5.20 18.19 7.17
CA PRO A 19 -5.92 19.29 7.82
C PRO A 19 -5.04 20.11 8.79
N ALA A 20 -4.30 19.42 9.66
CA ALA A 20 -3.43 20.09 10.63
C ALA A 20 -2.26 20.83 9.95
N TYR A 21 -1.69 20.24 8.90
CA TYR A 21 -0.64 20.87 8.11
C TYR A 21 -1.14 22.11 7.35
N GLU A 22 -2.31 22.02 6.73
CA GLU A 22 -2.96 23.12 6.01
C GLU A 22 -3.26 24.29 6.94
N GLU A 23 -3.80 24.00 8.14
CA GLU A 23 -4.07 25.03 9.17
C GLU A 23 -2.79 25.72 9.62
N ALA A 24 -1.72 24.97 9.85
CA ALA A 24 -0.46 25.51 10.34
C ALA A 24 0.33 26.30 9.29
N THR A 25 0.16 25.99 7.99
CA THR A 25 1.02 26.55 6.93
C THR A 25 0.29 27.39 5.88
N GLY A 26 -1.03 27.30 5.81
CA GLY A 26 -1.82 27.90 4.74
C GLY A 26 -1.68 27.21 3.37
N VAL A 27 -0.93 26.11 3.29
CA VAL A 27 -0.72 25.34 2.05
C VAL A 27 -1.89 24.36 1.86
N HIS A 28 -2.63 24.47 0.77
CA HIS A 28 -3.72 23.54 0.45
C HIS A 28 -3.22 22.31 -0.29
N ILE A 29 -3.50 21.12 0.26
CA ILE A 29 -3.06 19.83 -0.27
C ILE A 29 -4.20 19.14 -1.00
N ARG A 30 -4.06 18.94 -2.29
CA ARG A 30 -4.97 18.09 -3.06
C ARG A 30 -4.44 16.65 -3.08
N LEU A 31 -5.16 15.77 -2.43
CA LEU A 31 -4.80 14.35 -2.35
C LEU A 31 -5.39 13.58 -3.54
N GLN A 32 -4.55 12.81 -4.24
CA GLN A 32 -4.96 11.92 -5.34
C GLN A 32 -4.53 10.49 -5.03
N GLU A 33 -5.49 9.59 -4.88
CA GLU A 33 -5.20 8.17 -4.67
C GLU A 33 -4.76 7.50 -5.98
N ALA A 34 -3.73 6.67 -5.89
CA ALA A 34 -3.18 5.95 -7.03
C ALA A 34 -2.40 4.71 -6.56
N PRO A 35 -2.47 3.56 -7.25
CA PRO A 35 -1.55 2.46 -6.98
C PRO A 35 -0.09 2.87 -7.22
N SER A 36 0.83 2.41 -6.34
CA SER A 36 2.28 2.68 -6.50
C SER A 36 2.85 2.05 -7.77
N MET A 37 2.22 1.00 -8.27
CA MET A 37 2.60 0.26 -9.47
C MET A 37 1.41 -0.54 -10.00
N GLY A 38 1.59 -1.24 -11.11
CA GLY A 38 0.54 -2.07 -11.72
C GLY A 38 0.10 -1.54 -13.08
N ARG A 39 -0.85 -2.26 -13.69
CA ARG A 39 -1.33 -1.97 -15.06
C ARG A 39 -2.49 -0.98 -15.10
N SER A 40 -3.05 -0.61 -13.95
CA SER A 40 -4.10 0.39 -13.88
C SER A 40 -3.66 1.70 -14.54
N PRO A 41 -4.48 2.34 -15.38
CA PRO A 41 -4.18 3.68 -15.89
C PRO A 41 -4.02 4.71 -14.78
N GLU A 42 -4.60 4.45 -13.61
CA GLU A 42 -4.51 5.31 -12.43
C GLU A 42 -3.23 5.11 -11.61
N ALA A 43 -2.39 4.11 -11.93
CA ALA A 43 -1.11 3.92 -11.24
C ALA A 43 -0.20 5.14 -11.41
N ILE A 44 0.54 5.49 -10.35
CA ILE A 44 1.42 6.68 -10.32
C ILE A 44 2.33 6.78 -11.55
N PRO A 45 3.05 5.71 -11.98
CA PRO A 45 3.90 5.79 -13.17
C PRO A 45 3.12 6.13 -14.45
N ASN A 46 1.89 5.58 -14.60
CA ASN A 46 1.07 5.81 -15.78
C ASN A 46 0.49 7.23 -15.81
N ARG A 47 0.16 7.80 -14.64
CA ARG A 47 -0.26 9.21 -14.51
C ARG A 47 0.88 10.16 -14.87
N LEU A 48 2.08 9.91 -14.38
CA LEU A 48 3.26 10.72 -14.70
C LEU A 48 3.61 10.64 -16.19
N ALA A 49 3.50 9.46 -16.81
CA ALA A 49 3.68 9.30 -18.26
C ALA A 49 2.70 10.14 -19.09
N ARG A 50 1.49 10.39 -18.55
CA ARG A 50 0.50 11.30 -19.17
C ARG A 50 0.73 12.77 -18.81
N ARG A 51 1.84 13.10 -18.14
CA ARG A 51 2.17 14.47 -17.70
C ARG A 51 1.13 15.10 -16.78
N GLU A 52 0.44 14.28 -15.97
CA GLU A 52 -0.45 14.83 -14.95
C GLU A 52 0.37 15.66 -13.93
N SER A 53 -0.17 16.83 -13.57
CA SER A 53 0.51 17.72 -12.63
C SER A 53 0.46 17.14 -11.22
N VAL A 54 1.62 16.82 -10.69
CA VAL A 54 1.85 16.27 -9.34
C VAL A 54 3.09 16.93 -8.76
N ASP A 55 3.09 17.26 -7.48
CA ASP A 55 4.24 17.88 -6.80
C ASP A 55 5.05 16.86 -6.01
N ILE A 56 4.39 15.98 -5.26
CA ILE A 56 5.03 14.87 -4.54
C ILE A 56 4.35 13.53 -4.83
N VAL A 57 5.09 12.47 -4.67
CA VAL A 57 4.58 11.10 -4.63
C VAL A 57 4.92 10.45 -3.29
N LEU A 58 3.94 9.70 -2.75
CA LEU A 58 4.09 8.84 -1.57
C LEU A 58 3.78 7.42 -2.02
N MET A 59 4.80 6.57 -2.12
CA MET A 59 4.65 5.28 -2.78
C MET A 59 5.64 4.23 -2.29
N GLU A 60 5.48 2.99 -2.72
CA GLU A 60 6.45 1.93 -2.44
C GLU A 60 7.85 2.35 -2.90
N ASP A 61 8.82 2.20 -2.02
CA ASP A 61 10.19 2.65 -2.22
C ASP A 61 10.88 2.05 -3.45
N ALA A 62 10.64 0.76 -3.70
CA ALA A 62 11.16 0.10 -4.90
C ALA A 62 10.58 0.67 -6.21
N ALA A 63 9.33 1.12 -6.20
CA ALA A 63 8.70 1.79 -7.33
C ALA A 63 9.19 3.24 -7.46
N LEU A 64 9.37 3.95 -6.35
CA LEU A 64 9.96 5.28 -6.31
C LEU A 64 11.38 5.29 -6.90
N SER A 65 12.19 4.30 -6.56
CA SER A 65 13.55 4.14 -7.10
C SER A 65 13.58 4.06 -8.63
N ARG A 66 12.56 3.43 -9.25
CA ARG A 66 12.42 3.39 -10.70
C ARG A 66 12.12 4.77 -11.28
N LEU A 67 11.23 5.54 -10.65
CA LEU A 67 10.92 6.91 -11.08
C LEU A 67 12.13 7.85 -10.93
N ILE A 68 12.94 7.66 -9.90
CA ILE A 68 14.22 8.38 -9.73
C ILE A 68 15.18 8.06 -10.88
N ASN A 69 15.32 6.78 -11.23
CA ASN A 69 16.19 6.35 -12.34
C ASN A 69 15.68 6.85 -13.71
N GLN A 70 14.40 7.11 -13.84
CA GLN A 70 13.76 7.71 -15.03
C GLN A 70 13.80 9.25 -15.00
N SER A 71 14.40 9.86 -13.98
CA SER A 71 14.43 11.31 -13.76
C SER A 71 13.06 11.98 -13.59
N GLU A 72 12.01 11.22 -13.33
CA GLU A 72 10.66 11.75 -13.00
C GLU A 72 10.61 12.29 -11.57
N VAL A 73 11.44 11.76 -10.67
CA VAL A 73 11.56 12.19 -9.27
C VAL A 73 12.98 12.66 -9.00
N GLN A 74 13.11 13.75 -8.25
CA GLN A 74 14.40 14.33 -7.85
C GLN A 74 15.17 13.35 -6.96
N LYS A 75 16.39 13.00 -7.34
CA LYS A 75 17.23 11.98 -6.68
C LYS A 75 17.42 12.22 -5.18
N HIS A 76 17.61 13.48 -4.78
CA HIS A 76 17.92 13.84 -3.40
C HIS A 76 16.68 14.17 -2.56
N SER A 77 15.47 14.02 -3.12
CA SER A 77 14.21 14.29 -2.41
C SER A 77 13.60 13.07 -1.75
N ARG A 78 14.20 11.87 -1.93
CA ARG A 78 13.71 10.63 -1.33
C ARG A 78 13.84 10.67 0.18
N VAL A 79 12.72 10.42 0.87
CA VAL A 79 12.65 10.29 2.32
C VAL A 79 11.81 9.06 2.67
N GLU A 80 12.37 8.14 3.45
CA GLU A 80 11.66 6.97 3.97
C GLU A 80 10.68 7.43 5.04
N LEU A 81 9.44 6.96 5.00
CA LEU A 81 8.40 7.47 5.88
C LEU A 81 7.74 6.38 6.74
N GLY A 82 7.53 5.19 6.19
CA GLY A 82 6.82 4.16 6.94
C GLY A 82 6.93 2.78 6.32
N LYS A 83 6.60 1.78 7.13
CA LYS A 83 6.62 0.36 6.76
C LYS A 83 5.22 -0.22 6.83
N SER A 84 4.89 -1.16 5.95
CA SER A 84 3.67 -1.96 6.02
C SER A 84 4.00 -3.43 5.84
N PHE A 85 3.06 -4.28 6.28
CA PHE A 85 3.17 -5.73 6.28
C PHE A 85 1.95 -6.35 5.62
N ILE A 86 2.12 -7.55 5.05
CA ILE A 86 1.02 -8.28 4.42
C ILE A 86 0.13 -8.86 5.52
N ALA A 87 -1.16 -8.57 5.44
CA ALA A 87 -2.19 -9.12 6.31
C ALA A 87 -3.18 -9.97 5.51
N MET A 88 -3.88 -10.83 6.22
CA MET A 88 -4.99 -11.62 5.70
C MET A 88 -6.31 -11.10 6.28
N ALA A 89 -7.32 -11.03 5.44
CA ALA A 89 -8.67 -10.68 5.82
C ALA A 89 -9.68 -11.73 5.33
N VAL A 90 -10.79 -11.81 6.06
CA VAL A 90 -11.99 -12.57 5.71
C VAL A 90 -13.20 -11.64 5.72
N ARG A 91 -14.31 -12.08 5.12
CA ARG A 91 -15.58 -11.33 5.20
C ARG A 91 -16.04 -11.19 6.65
N GLN A 92 -16.65 -10.08 6.97
CA GLN A 92 -17.27 -9.87 8.28
C GLN A 92 -18.31 -10.96 8.56
N GLY A 93 -18.26 -11.54 9.78
CA GLY A 93 -19.10 -12.67 10.19
C GLY A 93 -18.55 -14.06 9.81
N ALA A 94 -17.52 -14.14 8.97
CA ALA A 94 -16.83 -15.41 8.71
C ALA A 94 -15.94 -15.82 9.89
N VAL A 95 -15.74 -17.12 10.05
CA VAL A 95 -14.80 -17.67 11.03
C VAL A 95 -13.37 -17.23 10.67
N LYS A 96 -12.65 -16.69 11.65
CA LYS A 96 -11.23 -16.37 11.48
C LYS A 96 -10.41 -17.65 11.52
N PRO A 97 -9.71 -18.00 10.43
CA PRO A 97 -8.81 -19.14 10.46
C PRO A 97 -7.55 -18.83 11.29
N ASP A 98 -6.92 -19.86 11.83
CA ASP A 98 -5.61 -19.72 12.48
C ASP A 98 -4.51 -19.56 11.42
N ILE A 99 -3.67 -18.53 11.59
CA ILE A 99 -2.47 -18.27 10.78
C ILE A 99 -1.25 -17.99 11.65
N GLY A 100 -1.32 -18.25 12.96
CA GLY A 100 -0.26 -17.91 13.91
C GLY A 100 1.03 -18.74 13.75
N THR A 101 0.97 -19.86 13.03
CA THR A 101 2.12 -20.70 12.71
C THR A 101 2.20 -21.00 11.23
N MET A 102 3.38 -21.36 10.72
CA MET A 102 3.53 -21.79 9.32
C MET A 102 2.68 -23.01 8.98
N LYS A 103 2.50 -23.92 9.93
CA LYS A 103 1.63 -25.11 9.74
C LYS A 103 0.17 -24.68 9.59
N ALA A 104 -0.33 -23.86 10.49
CA ALA A 104 -1.70 -23.35 10.46
C ALA A 104 -1.95 -22.51 9.21
N PHE A 105 -1.03 -21.59 8.88
CA PHE A 105 -1.10 -20.77 7.66
C PHE A 105 -1.17 -21.63 6.39
N ARG A 106 -0.32 -22.68 6.30
CA ARG A 106 -0.35 -23.62 5.18
C ARG A 106 -1.68 -24.35 5.06
N SER A 107 -2.21 -24.86 6.20
CA SER A 107 -3.53 -25.52 6.23
C SER A 107 -4.63 -24.56 5.77
N THR A 108 -4.68 -23.36 6.34
CA THR A 108 -5.63 -22.31 5.95
C THR A 108 -5.62 -22.03 4.44
N LEU A 109 -4.42 -21.92 3.83
CA LEU A 109 -4.30 -21.73 2.39
C LEU A 109 -4.84 -22.91 1.58
N LEU A 110 -4.60 -24.14 2.03
CA LEU A 110 -5.06 -25.35 1.33
C LEU A 110 -6.56 -25.56 1.46
N ASP A 111 -7.12 -25.31 2.64
CA ASP A 111 -8.53 -25.54 2.97
C ASP A 111 -9.45 -24.46 2.37
N ALA A 112 -8.91 -23.25 2.12
CA ALA A 112 -9.69 -22.18 1.52
C ALA A 112 -10.21 -22.55 0.13
N GLN A 113 -11.44 -22.16 -0.16
CA GLN A 113 -12.07 -22.36 -1.47
C GLN A 113 -11.59 -21.33 -2.49
N SER A 114 -11.28 -20.12 -2.06
CA SER A 114 -10.83 -19.03 -2.94
C SER A 114 -9.95 -18.05 -2.20
N LEU A 115 -8.99 -17.45 -2.94
CA LEU A 115 -8.06 -16.45 -2.46
C LEU A 115 -8.07 -15.24 -3.40
N ALA A 116 -7.87 -14.05 -2.84
CA ALA A 116 -7.65 -12.83 -3.61
C ALA A 116 -6.39 -12.11 -3.15
N TYR A 117 -5.64 -11.57 -4.08
CA TYR A 117 -4.50 -10.68 -3.84
C TYR A 117 -4.37 -9.68 -4.98
N SER A 118 -3.73 -8.53 -4.72
CA SER A 118 -3.58 -7.46 -5.71
C SER A 118 -2.53 -7.80 -6.78
N ASP A 119 -2.57 -7.08 -7.89
CA ASP A 119 -1.50 -7.06 -8.91
C ASP A 119 -0.31 -6.16 -8.52
N SER A 120 -0.28 -5.67 -7.29
CA SER A 120 0.81 -4.87 -6.73
C SER A 120 1.87 -5.72 -6.02
N SER A 121 2.81 -5.08 -5.35
CA SER A 121 4.00 -5.70 -4.77
C SER A 121 3.70 -6.87 -3.83
N SER A 122 2.68 -6.74 -2.96
CA SER A 122 2.29 -7.80 -2.02
C SER A 122 1.74 -9.02 -2.74
N GLY A 123 0.85 -8.83 -3.71
CA GLY A 123 0.26 -9.95 -4.46
C GLY A 123 1.28 -10.62 -5.39
N LEU A 124 2.17 -9.85 -6.03
CA LEU A 124 3.27 -10.41 -6.83
C LEU A 124 4.21 -11.25 -5.96
N TYR A 125 4.52 -10.79 -4.75
CA TYR A 125 5.31 -11.57 -3.79
C TYR A 125 4.65 -12.90 -3.45
N LEU A 126 3.36 -12.88 -3.13
CA LEU A 126 2.61 -14.10 -2.79
C LEU A 126 2.61 -15.08 -3.97
N ALA A 127 2.21 -14.62 -5.15
CA ALA A 127 1.99 -15.47 -6.32
C ALA A 127 3.30 -16.03 -6.91
N HIS A 128 4.34 -15.20 -6.99
CA HIS A 128 5.57 -15.55 -7.73
C HIS A 128 6.75 -15.96 -6.85
N LEU A 129 6.68 -15.69 -5.53
CA LEU A 129 7.77 -16.06 -4.62
C LEU A 129 7.27 -16.97 -3.49
N LEU A 130 6.29 -16.53 -2.69
CA LEU A 130 5.90 -17.25 -1.49
C LEU A 130 5.24 -18.59 -1.81
N PHE A 131 4.18 -18.61 -2.62
CA PHE A 131 3.45 -19.84 -2.93
C PHE A 131 4.33 -20.89 -3.64
N PRO A 132 5.22 -20.52 -4.59
CA PRO A 132 6.21 -21.45 -5.14
C PRO A 132 7.17 -22.01 -4.08
N ARG A 133 7.73 -21.16 -3.19
CA ARG A 133 8.62 -21.60 -2.10
C ARG A 133 7.94 -22.55 -1.12
N MET A 134 6.64 -22.34 -0.86
CA MET A 134 5.81 -23.24 -0.05
C MET A 134 5.41 -24.52 -0.81
N LYS A 135 5.75 -24.67 -2.09
CA LYS A 135 5.30 -25.76 -2.98
C LYS A 135 3.78 -25.84 -3.08
N LEU A 136 3.11 -24.69 -3.10
CA LEU A 136 1.65 -24.57 -3.19
C LEU A 136 1.18 -23.87 -4.47
N ALA A 137 2.08 -23.44 -5.34
CA ALA A 137 1.76 -22.60 -6.49
C ALA A 137 0.66 -23.19 -7.39
N VAL A 138 0.71 -24.47 -7.68
CA VAL A 138 -0.28 -25.16 -8.55
C VAL A 138 -1.65 -25.19 -7.89
N GLN A 139 -1.71 -25.66 -6.63
CA GLN A 139 -2.97 -25.79 -5.88
C GLN A 139 -3.65 -24.44 -5.65
N LEU A 140 -2.85 -23.42 -5.34
CA LEU A 140 -3.39 -22.08 -5.04
C LEU A 140 -3.76 -21.31 -6.31
N LYS A 141 -3.03 -21.48 -7.42
CA LYS A 141 -3.33 -20.80 -8.69
C LYS A 141 -4.77 -21.08 -9.17
N ALA A 142 -5.24 -22.31 -9.04
CA ALA A 142 -6.57 -22.71 -9.50
C ALA A 142 -7.72 -22.00 -8.75
N LYS A 143 -7.47 -21.50 -7.53
CA LYS A 143 -8.46 -20.85 -6.68
C LYS A 143 -8.08 -19.40 -6.30
N SER A 144 -7.09 -18.83 -6.97
CA SER A 144 -6.63 -17.46 -6.74
C SER A 144 -7.18 -16.50 -7.78
N LYS A 145 -7.63 -15.34 -7.30
CA LYS A 145 -8.04 -14.19 -8.11
C LYS A 145 -7.02 -13.06 -7.92
N THR A 146 -6.42 -12.59 -9.01
CA THR A 146 -5.64 -11.34 -9.00
C THR A 146 -6.60 -10.18 -9.18
N VAL A 147 -6.56 -9.23 -8.24
CA VAL A 147 -7.43 -8.05 -8.23
C VAL A 147 -6.66 -6.86 -8.80
N THR A 148 -7.27 -6.19 -9.78
CA THR A 148 -6.71 -5.01 -10.44
C THR A 148 -7.72 -3.86 -10.37
N GLY A 149 -7.26 -2.68 -9.99
CA GLY A 149 -8.05 -1.45 -10.01
C GLY A 149 -9.03 -1.25 -8.85
N GLU A 150 -9.15 -2.23 -7.94
CA GLU A 150 -9.93 -2.12 -6.72
C GLU A 150 -9.19 -2.73 -5.51
N SER A 151 -9.73 -2.52 -4.30
CA SER A 151 -9.19 -3.14 -3.09
C SER A 151 -9.52 -4.63 -3.03
N VAL A 152 -8.54 -5.45 -2.63
CA VAL A 152 -8.75 -6.87 -2.31
C VAL A 152 -9.80 -7.04 -1.21
N GLY A 153 -9.78 -6.15 -0.21
CA GLY A 153 -10.77 -6.17 0.86
C GLY A 153 -12.20 -5.98 0.36
N ALA A 154 -12.44 -5.16 -0.67
CA ALA A 154 -13.77 -4.98 -1.27
C ALA A 154 -14.25 -6.28 -1.94
N VAL A 155 -13.39 -7.00 -2.62
CA VAL A 155 -13.67 -8.32 -3.23
C VAL A 155 -14.07 -9.34 -2.15
N VAL A 156 -13.34 -9.35 -1.03
CA VAL A 156 -13.65 -10.22 0.13
C VAL A 156 -14.98 -9.82 0.79
N ALA A 157 -15.23 -8.52 0.98
CA ALA A 157 -16.47 -8.01 1.59
C ALA A 157 -17.71 -8.43 0.80
N ARG A 158 -17.62 -8.45 -0.54
CA ARG A 158 -18.69 -8.93 -1.43
C ARG A 158 -18.82 -10.46 -1.47
N GLY A 159 -17.90 -11.21 -0.83
CA GLY A 159 -17.89 -12.67 -0.83
C GLY A 159 -17.36 -13.31 -2.11
N GLU A 160 -16.72 -12.56 -2.98
CA GLU A 160 -16.11 -13.06 -4.22
C GLU A 160 -14.79 -13.83 -3.98
N ALA A 161 -14.20 -13.69 -2.79
CA ALA A 161 -13.09 -14.47 -2.31
C ALA A 161 -13.23 -14.73 -0.80
N GLN A 162 -12.86 -15.95 -0.37
CA GLN A 162 -12.92 -16.34 1.04
C GLN A 162 -11.79 -15.69 1.84
N LEU A 163 -10.58 -15.67 1.30
CA LEU A 163 -9.40 -15.05 1.92
C LEU A 163 -8.88 -13.92 1.03
N GLY A 164 -8.53 -12.80 1.62
CA GLY A 164 -7.89 -11.68 0.93
C GLY A 164 -6.54 -11.33 1.55
N PHE A 165 -5.58 -11.04 0.70
CA PHE A 165 -4.21 -10.65 1.12
C PHE A 165 -3.84 -9.30 0.50
N GLN A 166 -3.51 -8.35 1.35
CA GLN A 166 -3.07 -7.01 0.94
C GLN A 166 -2.22 -6.40 2.07
N GLN A 167 -1.67 -5.21 1.87
CA GLN A 167 -1.02 -4.46 2.94
C GLN A 167 -2.03 -4.17 4.06
N LEU A 168 -1.60 -4.29 5.32
CA LEU A 168 -2.46 -4.04 6.49
C LEU A 168 -3.15 -2.67 6.40
N SER A 169 -2.39 -1.62 6.08
CA SER A 169 -2.89 -0.24 5.94
C SER A 169 -3.98 -0.07 4.88
N GLU A 170 -4.01 -0.94 3.87
CA GLU A 170 -5.05 -0.93 2.84
C GLU A 170 -6.31 -1.67 3.29
N LEU A 171 -6.15 -2.81 3.99
CA LEU A 171 -7.27 -3.60 4.51
C LEU A 171 -8.01 -2.90 5.64
N MET A 172 -7.31 -2.18 6.53
CA MET A 172 -7.91 -1.48 7.68
C MET A 172 -9.01 -0.49 7.30
N ARG A 173 -9.03 -0.04 6.05
CA ARG A 173 -9.96 0.97 5.54
C ARG A 173 -11.22 0.39 4.91
N VAL A 174 -11.27 -0.92 4.73
CA VAL A 174 -12.36 -1.56 3.98
C VAL A 174 -13.46 -2.02 4.96
N PRO A 175 -14.69 -1.51 4.84
CA PRO A 175 -15.80 -2.02 5.61
C PRO A 175 -16.22 -3.43 5.13
N GLY A 176 -16.83 -4.21 6.01
CA GLY A 176 -17.37 -5.52 5.68
C GLY A 176 -16.35 -6.67 5.66
N ILE A 177 -15.12 -6.40 6.13
CA ILE A 177 -14.11 -7.43 6.35
C ILE A 177 -13.64 -7.44 7.81
N VAL A 178 -13.00 -8.53 8.18
CA VAL A 178 -12.29 -8.68 9.45
C VAL A 178 -10.86 -9.09 9.15
N ILE A 179 -9.90 -8.35 9.70
CA ILE A 179 -8.49 -8.67 9.60
C ILE A 179 -8.21 -9.86 10.52
N VAL A 180 -7.71 -10.94 9.92
CA VAL A 180 -7.31 -12.16 10.66
C VAL A 180 -6.01 -11.92 11.42
N GLY A 181 -5.04 -11.32 10.75
CA GLY A 181 -3.72 -10.98 11.27
C GLY A 181 -2.70 -10.79 10.16
N LEU A 182 -1.47 -10.53 10.54
CA LEU A 182 -0.33 -10.55 9.63
C LEU A 182 0.00 -12.00 9.24
N ILE A 183 0.50 -12.22 8.04
CA ILE A 183 1.03 -13.54 7.68
C ILE A 183 2.27 -13.83 8.55
N PRO A 184 2.64 -15.12 8.77
CA PRO A 184 3.73 -15.46 9.68
C PRO A 184 5.05 -14.75 9.36
N ASP A 185 5.79 -14.30 10.38
CA ASP A 185 7.03 -13.52 10.25
C ASP A 185 8.07 -14.19 9.35
N SER A 186 8.18 -15.52 9.41
CA SER A 186 9.14 -16.28 8.59
C SER A 186 8.90 -16.20 7.09
N VAL A 187 7.70 -15.76 6.68
CA VAL A 187 7.31 -15.57 5.29
C VAL A 187 6.73 -14.17 5.04
N GLN A 188 6.88 -13.29 6.00
CA GLN A 188 6.43 -11.91 5.86
C GLN A 188 7.34 -11.14 4.88
N LYS A 189 6.75 -10.19 4.17
CA LYS A 189 7.49 -9.21 3.38
C LYS A 189 7.12 -7.82 3.82
N MET A 190 8.06 -7.14 4.43
CA MET A 190 7.94 -5.72 4.73
C MET A 190 7.99 -4.91 3.43
N THR A 191 7.09 -3.96 3.30
CA THR A 191 7.09 -2.95 2.23
C THR A 191 7.44 -1.60 2.83
N LEU A 192 8.53 -1.01 2.36
CA LEU A 192 8.94 0.35 2.70
C LEU A 192 8.20 1.33 1.79
N TYR A 193 7.73 2.42 2.37
CA TYR A 193 7.11 3.54 1.66
C TYR A 193 7.93 4.80 1.86
N SER A 194 8.14 5.51 0.76
CA SER A 194 8.93 6.73 0.72
C SER A 194 8.19 7.86 0.01
N ALA A 195 8.56 9.09 0.36
CA ALA A 195 8.19 10.27 -0.39
C ALA A 195 9.27 10.63 -1.42
N GLY A 196 8.85 11.28 -2.50
CA GLY A 196 9.73 11.90 -3.47
C GLY A 196 9.08 13.12 -4.12
N ILE A 197 9.90 14.13 -4.45
CA ILE A 197 9.45 15.35 -5.13
C ILE A 197 9.58 15.13 -6.63
N ILE A 198 8.53 15.42 -7.37
CA ILE A 198 8.52 15.33 -8.83
C ILE A 198 9.50 16.35 -9.42
N SER A 199 10.27 15.93 -10.42
CA SER A 199 11.32 16.78 -11.03
C SER A 199 10.76 18.08 -11.63
N HIS A 200 9.51 18.05 -12.08
CA HIS A 200 8.81 19.19 -12.68
C HIS A 200 7.74 19.79 -11.73
N SER A 201 7.88 19.61 -10.41
CA SER A 201 6.98 20.22 -9.44
C SER A 201 6.93 21.72 -9.61
N ALA A 202 5.72 22.28 -9.61
CA ALA A 202 5.51 23.72 -9.61
C ALA A 202 5.75 24.36 -8.21
N HIS A 203 5.82 23.51 -7.16
CA HIS A 203 5.90 23.93 -5.76
C HIS A 203 7.05 23.21 -5.00
N PRO A 204 8.32 23.32 -5.44
CA PRO A 204 9.42 22.53 -4.86
C PRO A 204 9.70 22.84 -3.39
N SER A 205 9.55 24.09 -2.96
CA SER A 205 9.79 24.50 -1.56
C SER A 205 8.72 23.96 -0.62
N GLU A 206 7.45 24.06 -0.99
CA GLU A 206 6.32 23.53 -0.25
C GLU A 206 6.36 21.99 -0.23
N SER A 207 6.80 21.38 -1.34
CA SER A 207 7.03 19.94 -1.44
C SER A 207 8.07 19.48 -0.41
N ALA A 208 9.22 20.16 -0.33
CA ALA A 208 10.28 19.84 0.63
C ALA A 208 9.81 20.03 2.08
N ALA A 209 9.06 21.09 2.36
CA ALA A 209 8.51 21.35 3.69
C ALA A 209 7.53 20.24 4.12
N LEU A 210 6.61 19.82 3.23
CA LEU A 210 5.66 18.75 3.53
C LEU A 210 6.36 17.41 3.73
N VAL A 211 7.32 17.04 2.88
CA VAL A 211 8.10 15.80 3.02
C VAL A 211 8.83 15.78 4.36
N LYS A 212 9.45 16.90 4.76
CA LYS A 212 10.10 17.04 6.06
C LYS A 212 9.11 16.89 7.23
N TYR A 213 7.91 17.47 7.10
CA TYR A 213 6.86 17.34 8.11
C TYR A 213 6.42 15.87 8.27
N LEU A 214 6.21 15.16 7.17
CA LEU A 214 5.82 13.74 7.17
C LEU A 214 6.88 12.83 7.80
N ALA A 215 8.15 13.19 7.73
CA ALA A 215 9.25 12.48 8.37
C ALA A 215 9.49 12.89 9.84
N SER A 216 8.71 13.83 10.36
CA SER A 216 8.86 14.33 11.72
C SER A 216 7.93 13.63 12.70
N PRO A 217 8.21 13.69 14.02
CA PRO A 217 7.32 13.12 15.05
C PRO A 217 5.88 13.62 14.98
N HIS A 218 5.62 14.78 14.41
CA HIS A 218 4.26 15.34 14.27
C HIS A 218 3.33 14.47 13.39
N ALA A 219 3.89 13.66 12.49
CA ALA A 219 3.11 12.77 11.64
C ALA A 219 2.99 11.34 12.18
N HIS A 220 3.73 10.96 13.24
CA HIS A 220 3.81 9.58 13.72
C HIS A 220 2.45 8.99 14.10
N ASP A 221 1.66 9.69 14.93
CA ASP A 221 0.33 9.22 15.34
C ASP A 221 -0.58 8.94 14.13
N ALA A 222 -0.57 9.83 13.15
CA ALA A 222 -1.36 9.66 11.94
C ALA A 222 -0.88 8.47 11.08
N ILE A 223 0.44 8.27 11.00
CA ILE A 223 1.05 7.13 10.30
C ILE A 223 0.67 5.83 10.99
N GLU A 224 0.80 5.73 12.32
CA GLU A 224 0.45 4.53 13.09
C GLU A 224 -1.04 4.21 13.00
N ARG A 225 -1.90 5.19 13.15
CA ARG A 225 -3.36 5.03 13.01
C ARG A 225 -3.79 4.58 11.61
N SER A 226 -2.98 4.81 10.61
CA SER A 226 -3.22 4.33 9.25
C SER A 226 -2.82 2.85 9.02
N GLY A 227 -2.22 2.19 10.02
CA GLY A 227 -1.70 0.83 9.92
C GLY A 227 -0.30 0.74 9.33
N LEU A 228 0.40 1.87 9.23
CA LEU A 228 1.82 1.94 8.88
C LEU A 228 2.66 2.05 10.16
N ILE A 229 3.92 1.64 10.09
CA ILE A 229 4.90 1.84 11.16
C ILE A 229 5.86 2.94 10.72
N PRO A 230 5.97 4.07 11.45
CA PRO A 230 6.93 5.13 11.14
C PRO A 230 8.37 4.62 11.09
N VAL A 231 9.22 5.26 10.28
CA VAL A 231 10.64 4.89 10.14
C VAL A 231 11.53 5.76 11.03
N HIS A 232 11.09 6.97 11.36
CA HIS A 232 11.84 7.97 12.14
C HIS A 232 11.22 8.18 13.49
#